data_029b3132871dde01f7d97732ba693387
#
_entry.id   029b3132871dde01f7d97732ba693387
#
_cell.length_a   1.000
_cell.length_b   1.000
_cell.length_c   1.000
_cell.angle_alpha   90.00
_cell.angle_beta   90.00
_cell.angle_gamma   90.00
#
_symmetry.space_group_name_H-M   'P 1'
#
loop_
_entity.id
_entity.type
_entity.pdbx_description
1 polymer ?
#
loop_
_entity_poly.entity_id
_entity_poly.type
_entity_poly.pdbx_seq_one_letter_code
_entity_poly.pdbx_strand_id
1 'polypeptide(L)'
;MKKQVQFPFPVFIATEGKWFVAECPILNIATQGKTEMDVKKNMKNLIEEYLNDPDTSKDQLRQVGSSSLSYIPVQVAGELLYGKS
;
A
#
# COMPACT_ATOMS: atom_id res chain seq x y z
N MET A 1 22.13 -11.94 16.77
CA MET A 1 21.85 -11.50 15.39
C MET A 1 20.35 -11.52 15.14
N LYS A 2 19.81 -10.42 14.67
CA LYS A 2 18.36 -10.34 14.41
C LYS A 2 18.02 -11.07 13.13
N LYS A 3 17.02 -11.90 13.18
CA LYS A 3 16.54 -12.65 12.04
C LYS A 3 15.66 -11.76 11.18
N GLN A 4 15.96 -11.69 9.88
CA GLN A 4 15.14 -10.94 8.94
C GLN A 4 14.05 -11.84 8.38
N VAL A 5 12.87 -11.28 8.27
CA VAL A 5 11.70 -11.98 7.77
C VAL A 5 11.08 -11.13 6.66
N GLN A 6 10.68 -11.76 5.57
CA GLN A 6 9.90 -11.08 4.55
C GLN A 6 8.45 -11.00 5.01
N PHE A 7 7.90 -9.80 4.94
CA PHE A 7 6.50 -9.57 5.29
C PHE A 7 5.78 -8.91 4.12
N PRO A 8 4.66 -9.48 3.67
CA PRO A 8 3.91 -8.92 2.55
C PRO A 8 3.03 -7.75 3.01
N PHE A 9 3.53 -6.54 2.84
CA PHE A 9 2.74 -5.36 3.16
C PHE A 9 1.61 -5.19 2.14
N PRO A 10 0.36 -5.04 2.58
CA PRO A 10 -0.73 -4.77 1.65
C PRO A 10 -0.61 -3.35 1.10
N VAL A 11 -0.57 -3.26 -0.21
CA VAL A 11 -0.41 -2.00 -0.92
C VAL A 11 -1.52 -1.91 -1.97
N PHE A 12 -2.22 -0.79 -1.98
CA PHE A 12 -3.22 -0.48 -2.99
C PHE A 12 -2.56 0.26 -4.12
N ILE A 13 -2.77 -0.21 -5.34
CA ILE A 13 -2.24 0.45 -6.53
C ILE A 13 -3.40 0.83 -7.44
N ALA A 14 -3.45 2.09 -7.83
CA ALA A 14 -4.49 2.60 -8.71
C ALA A 14 -3.89 3.55 -9.73
N THR A 15 -4.61 3.78 -10.81
CA THR A 15 -4.22 4.79 -11.78
C THR A 15 -4.93 6.08 -11.47
N GLU A 16 -4.22 7.20 -11.63
CA GLU A 16 -4.78 8.52 -11.47
C GLU A 16 -4.21 9.40 -12.58
N GLY A 17 -5.03 9.61 -13.62
CA GLY A 17 -4.55 10.28 -14.81
C GLY A 17 -3.46 9.48 -15.49
N LYS A 18 -2.30 10.08 -15.64
CA LYS A 18 -1.13 9.43 -16.25
C LYS A 18 -0.22 8.78 -15.24
N TRP A 19 -0.59 8.82 -13.97
CA TRP A 19 0.25 8.32 -12.90
C TRP A 19 -0.31 7.06 -12.29
N PHE A 20 0.57 6.24 -11.74
CA PHE A 20 0.21 5.17 -10.84
C PHE A 20 0.42 5.67 -9.42
N VAL A 21 -0.54 5.40 -8.56
CA VAL A 21 -0.49 5.79 -7.15
C VAL A 21 -0.53 4.52 -6.32
N ALA A 22 0.31 4.46 -5.30
CA ALA A 22 0.32 3.34 -4.37
C ALA A 22 0.11 3.87 -2.96
N GLU A 23 -0.66 3.13 -2.19
CA GLU A 23 -0.91 3.46 -0.79
C GLU A 23 -0.68 2.22 0.07
N CYS A 24 -0.03 2.41 1.19
CA CYS A 24 0.09 1.39 2.22
C CYS A 24 -0.69 1.88 3.44
N PRO A 25 -1.97 1.50 3.57
CA PRO A 25 -2.83 2.04 4.62
C PRO A 25 -2.34 1.75 6.03
N ILE A 26 -1.71 0.59 6.22
CA ILE A 26 -1.22 0.19 7.54
C ILE A 26 -0.18 1.18 8.06
N LEU A 27 0.68 1.67 7.19
CA LEU A 27 1.71 2.63 7.57
C LEU A 27 1.31 4.07 7.27
N ASN A 28 0.16 4.25 6.62
CA ASN A 28 -0.37 5.56 6.25
C ASN A 28 0.61 6.35 5.39
N ILE A 29 1.18 5.67 4.38
CA ILE A 29 2.11 6.29 3.43
C ILE A 29 1.61 6.04 2.01
N ALA A 30 1.99 6.95 1.11
CA ALA A 30 1.59 6.88 -0.29
C ALA A 30 2.72 7.40 -1.16
N THR A 31 2.74 6.93 -2.41
CA THR A 31 3.71 7.40 -3.40
C THR A 31 3.11 7.27 -4.78
N GLN A 32 3.83 7.74 -5.78
CA GLN A 32 3.39 7.65 -7.17
C GLN A 32 4.55 7.28 -8.07
N GLY A 33 4.22 6.86 -9.27
CA GLY A 33 5.20 6.51 -10.29
C GLY A 33 4.59 6.56 -11.66
N LYS A 34 5.41 6.56 -12.68
CA LYS A 34 4.95 6.65 -14.07
C LYS A 34 4.47 5.31 -14.61
N THR A 35 4.95 4.22 -14.04
CA THR A 35 4.53 2.88 -14.42
C THR A 35 4.20 2.10 -13.16
N GLU A 36 3.51 0.96 -13.35
CA GLU A 36 3.21 0.10 -12.22
C GLU A 36 4.48 -0.43 -11.56
N MET A 37 5.49 -0.77 -12.37
CA MET A 37 6.77 -1.22 -11.85
C MET A 37 7.45 -0.13 -11.03
N ASP A 38 7.44 1.10 -11.53
CA ASP A 38 8.05 2.23 -10.83
C ASP A 38 7.37 2.49 -9.49
N VAL A 39 6.05 2.49 -9.47
CA VAL A 39 5.32 2.78 -8.23
C VAL A 39 5.55 1.71 -7.18
N LYS A 40 5.66 0.44 -7.60
CA LYS A 40 5.98 -0.65 -6.67
C LYS A 40 7.38 -0.48 -6.09
N LYS A 41 8.34 -0.11 -6.93
CA LYS A 41 9.71 0.12 -6.49
C LYS A 41 9.77 1.31 -5.52
N ASN A 42 9.08 2.38 -5.86
CA ASN A 42 9.03 3.57 -5.01
C ASN A 42 8.39 3.26 -3.66
N MET A 43 7.32 2.47 -3.67
CA MET A 43 6.65 2.10 -2.42
C MET A 43 7.55 1.21 -1.56
N LYS A 44 8.24 0.26 -2.18
CA LYS A 44 9.16 -0.60 -1.43
C LYS A 44 10.23 0.23 -0.74
N ASN A 45 10.81 1.18 -1.46
CA ASN A 45 11.84 2.05 -0.90
C ASN A 45 11.29 2.90 0.24
N LEU A 46 10.08 3.40 0.07
CA LEU A 46 9.43 4.24 1.07
C LEU A 46 9.14 3.45 2.35
N ILE A 47 8.66 2.21 2.20
CA ILE A 47 8.43 1.34 3.35
C ILE A 47 9.74 1.06 4.08
N GLU A 48 10.80 0.76 3.33
CA GLU A 48 12.10 0.49 3.93
C GLU A 48 12.63 1.70 4.69
N GLU A 49 12.48 2.90 4.13
CA GLU A 49 12.86 4.13 4.82
C GLU A 49 12.05 4.32 6.10
N TYR A 50 10.75 4.07 6.03
CA TYR A 50 9.88 4.19 7.19
C TYR A 50 10.32 3.25 8.32
N LEU A 51 10.63 2.00 7.97
CA LEU A 51 11.00 0.99 8.95
C LEU A 51 12.37 1.26 9.56
N ASN A 52 13.25 1.91 8.83
CA ASN A 52 14.61 2.18 9.30
C ASN A 52 14.76 3.54 9.99
N ASP A 53 13.71 4.34 9.99
CA ASP A 53 13.73 5.64 10.67
C ASP A 53 13.59 5.46 12.17
N PRO A 54 14.61 5.82 12.97
CA PRO A 54 14.54 5.64 14.42
C PRO A 54 13.50 6.53 15.08
N ASP A 55 13.11 7.63 14.44
CA ASP A 55 12.14 8.57 15.01
C ASP A 55 10.70 8.16 14.72
N THR A 56 10.50 7.16 13.86
CA THR A 56 9.15 6.70 13.49
C THR A 56 8.68 5.62 14.46
N SER A 57 7.47 5.79 14.97
CA SER A 57 6.86 4.76 15.81
C SER A 57 6.62 3.49 14.99
N LYS A 58 6.95 2.36 15.59
CA LYS A 58 6.76 1.05 14.95
C LYS A 58 5.61 0.27 15.58
N ASP A 59 4.75 0.97 16.31
CA ASP A 59 3.63 0.31 16.99
C ASP A 59 2.68 -0.37 16.02
N GLN A 60 2.50 0.21 14.83
CA GLN A 60 1.64 -0.39 13.81
C GLN A 60 2.14 -1.75 13.33
N LEU A 61 3.45 -2.00 13.43
CA LEU A 61 4.02 -3.26 12.97
C LEU A 61 3.49 -4.46 13.74
N ARG A 62 3.19 -4.28 15.01
CA ARG A 62 2.61 -5.35 15.83
C ARG A 62 1.22 -5.69 15.38
N GLN A 63 0.45 -4.67 14.97
CA GLN A 63 -0.91 -4.86 14.47
C GLN A 63 -0.90 -5.48 13.08
N VAL A 64 0.12 -5.14 12.27
CA VAL A 64 0.25 -5.68 10.92
C VAL A 64 0.34 -7.20 10.94
N GLY A 65 1.11 -7.76 11.87
CA GLY A 65 1.28 -9.19 11.97
C GLY A 65 0.00 -9.96 12.30
N SER A 66 -0.99 -9.27 12.89
CA SER A 66 -2.26 -9.89 13.26
C SER A 66 -3.44 -9.39 12.42
N SER A 67 -3.18 -8.50 11.45
CA SER A 67 -4.23 -7.95 10.62
C SER A 67 -4.44 -8.79 9.36
N SER A 68 -5.59 -8.61 8.73
CA SER A 68 -5.87 -9.27 7.46
C SER A 68 -6.51 -8.28 6.50
N LEU A 69 -6.32 -8.55 5.20
CA LEU A 69 -6.97 -7.79 4.15
C LEU A 69 -8.10 -8.64 3.59
N SER A 70 -9.29 -8.07 3.57
CA SER A 70 -10.47 -8.77 3.06
C SER A 70 -11.16 -7.95 2.00
N TYR A 71 -11.69 -8.64 0.99
CA TYR A 71 -12.51 -8.02 -0.04
C TYR A 71 -13.96 -8.44 0.22
N ILE A 72 -14.79 -7.45 0.50
CA ILE A 72 -16.19 -7.71 0.84
C ILE A 72 -17.05 -7.38 -0.38
N PRO A 73 -17.75 -8.38 -0.95
CA PRO A 73 -18.61 -8.11 -2.11
C PRO A 73 -19.83 -7.31 -1.69
N VAL A 74 -20.01 -6.18 -2.35
CA VAL A 74 -21.14 -5.30 -2.13
C VAL A 74 -21.75 -4.98 -3.49
N GLN A 75 -23.07 -5.02 -3.59
CA GLN A 75 -23.73 -4.66 -4.84
C GLN A 75 -23.66 -3.16 -5.05
N VAL A 76 -23.15 -2.77 -6.20
CA VAL A 76 -22.97 -1.36 -6.56
C VAL A 76 -23.52 -1.16 -7.96
N ALA A 77 -24.18 -0.03 -8.19
CA ALA A 77 -24.61 0.32 -9.54
C ALA A 77 -23.38 0.42 -10.44
N GLY A 78 -23.43 -0.21 -11.63
CA GLY A 78 -22.29 -0.23 -12.54
C GLY A 78 -21.80 1.17 -12.91
N GLU A 79 -22.71 2.15 -12.95
CA GLU A 79 -22.35 3.52 -13.26
C GLU A 79 -21.33 4.12 -12.29
N LEU A 80 -21.38 3.70 -11.03
CA LEU A 80 -20.45 4.19 -10.01
C LEU A 80 -19.04 3.69 -10.24
N LEU A 81 -18.90 2.51 -10.86
CA LEU A 81 -17.59 1.90 -11.08
C LEU A 81 -17.04 2.20 -12.47
N TYR A 82 -17.89 2.18 -13.49
CA TYR A 82 -17.47 2.27 -14.88
C TYR A 82 -17.93 3.54 -15.58
N GLY A 83 -18.68 4.37 -14.88
CA GLY A 83 -19.26 5.56 -15.46
C GLY A 83 -20.44 5.27 -16.36
N LYS A 84 -21.06 6.30 -16.85
CA LYS A 84 -22.15 6.16 -17.84
C LYS A 84 -21.58 5.85 -19.21
N SER A 85 -22.08 4.84 -19.82
CA SER A 85 -21.74 4.49 -21.20
C SER A 85 -22.75 5.11 -22.17
#